data_ce30b0db2900fb12538c21d3225ebf58
#
_entry.id   ce30b0db2900fb12538c21d3225ebf58
#
_cell.length_a   1.000
_cell.length_b   1.000
_cell.length_c   1.000
_cell.angle_alpha   90.00
_cell.angle_beta   90.00
_cell.angle_gamma   90.00
#
_symmetry.space_group_name_H-M   'P 1'
#
loop_
_entity.id
_entity.type
_entity.pdbx_description
1 polymer ?
#
loop_
_entity_poly.entity_id
_entity_poly.type
_entity_poly.pdbx_seq_one_letter_code
_entity_poly.pdbx_strand_id
1 'polypeptide(L)'
;MNLTDLYQKALQFSSLSVEEGVFLYENAALTELMYVANDLRARQVPHGKVTWQIDRNVNTTNVCVANCKFCNFFRPPGHPESYITDIETYKRKIDETFRFGGDQLLLQGGHHPKLGLDFYANL
;
A
#
# COMPACT_ATOMS: atom_id res chain seq x y z
N MET A 1 1.49 -14.44 30.51
CA MET A 1 0.99 -13.19 29.93
C MET A 1 -0.51 -13.08 30.23
N ASN A 2 -1.03 -11.88 30.42
CA ASN A 2 -2.43 -11.62 30.72
C ASN A 2 -2.98 -10.68 29.65
N LEU A 3 -4.14 -10.99 29.06
CA LEU A 3 -4.77 -10.19 27.99
C LEU A 3 -5.06 -8.76 28.46
N THR A 4 -5.60 -8.60 29.66
CA THR A 4 -5.92 -7.28 30.21
C THR A 4 -4.70 -6.35 30.31
N ASP A 5 -3.58 -6.87 30.77
CA ASP A 5 -2.34 -6.10 30.89
C ASP A 5 -1.81 -5.68 29.51
N LEU A 6 -1.93 -6.55 28.52
CA LEU A 6 -1.53 -6.24 27.14
C LEU A 6 -2.44 -5.21 26.49
N TYR A 7 -3.75 -5.26 26.75
CA TYR A 7 -4.68 -4.24 26.29
C TYR A 7 -4.37 -2.88 26.93
N GLN A 8 -4.10 -2.84 28.23
CA GLN A 8 -3.70 -1.59 28.91
C GLN A 8 -2.38 -1.05 28.37
N LYS A 9 -1.40 -1.91 28.14
CA LYS A 9 -0.12 -1.56 27.55
C LYS A 9 -0.31 -0.92 26.17
N ALA A 10 -1.14 -1.51 25.31
CA ALA A 10 -1.47 -0.96 24.01
C ALA A 10 -2.17 0.41 24.11
N LEU A 11 -3.15 0.56 25.00
CA LEU A 11 -3.89 1.79 25.22
C LEU A 11 -3.03 2.94 25.79
N GLN A 12 -1.87 2.63 26.36
CA GLN A 12 -0.84 3.58 26.78
C GLN A 12 0.17 3.92 25.67
N PHE A 13 -0.08 3.47 24.43
CA PHE A 13 0.82 3.61 23.28
C PHE A 13 2.20 2.95 23.46
N SER A 14 2.28 1.98 24.34
CA SER A 14 3.51 1.20 24.53
C SER A 14 3.56 0.06 23.52
N SER A 15 4.69 -0.08 22.85
CA SER A 15 4.87 -1.13 21.85
C SER A 15 4.78 -2.52 22.48
N LEU A 16 4.10 -3.43 21.82
CA LEU A 16 4.06 -4.84 22.17
C LEU A 16 5.32 -5.54 21.60
N SER A 17 5.84 -6.52 22.32
CA SER A 17 6.85 -7.42 21.77
C SER A 17 6.23 -8.40 20.77
N VAL A 18 7.07 -9.11 20.01
CA VAL A 18 6.59 -10.15 19.08
C VAL A 18 5.82 -11.24 19.82
N GLU A 19 6.34 -11.68 20.97
CA GLU A 19 5.73 -12.73 21.81
C GLU A 19 4.37 -12.28 22.37
N GLU A 20 4.27 -11.01 22.79
CA GLU A 20 3.01 -10.41 23.24
C GLU A 20 1.99 -10.31 22.11
N GLY A 21 2.44 -9.95 20.90
CA GLY A 21 1.60 -9.92 19.72
C GLY A 21 1.08 -11.31 19.31
N VAL A 22 1.94 -12.32 19.33
CA VAL A 22 1.55 -13.72 19.09
C VAL A 22 0.56 -14.20 20.13
N PHE A 23 0.82 -13.91 21.41
CA PHE A 23 -0.09 -14.27 22.49
C PHE A 23 -1.49 -13.65 22.32
N LEU A 24 -1.57 -12.38 21.94
CA LEU A 24 -2.87 -11.73 21.61
C LEU A 24 -3.55 -12.40 20.44
N TYR A 25 -2.81 -12.69 19.37
CA TYR A 25 -3.36 -13.31 18.16
C TYR A 25 -3.98 -14.70 18.47
N GLU A 26 -3.35 -15.48 19.32
CA GLU A 26 -3.78 -16.84 19.67
C GLU A 26 -4.88 -16.90 20.73
N ASN A 27 -4.93 -15.92 21.65
CA ASN A 27 -5.76 -16.04 22.87
C ASN A 27 -6.85 -14.96 22.99
N ALA A 28 -6.76 -13.84 22.30
CA ALA A 28 -7.72 -12.76 22.43
C ALA A 28 -8.97 -12.99 21.59
N ALA A 29 -10.13 -12.65 22.14
CA ALA A 29 -11.36 -12.62 21.36
C ALA A 29 -11.31 -11.47 20.34
N LEU A 30 -11.75 -11.73 19.09
CA LEU A 30 -11.77 -10.70 18.04
C LEU A 30 -12.52 -9.44 18.46
N THR A 31 -13.64 -9.58 19.16
CA THR A 31 -14.45 -8.47 19.66
C THR A 31 -13.71 -7.59 20.66
N GLU A 32 -12.88 -8.18 21.51
CA GLU A 32 -12.03 -7.43 22.45
C GLU A 32 -10.93 -6.68 21.71
N LEU A 33 -10.27 -7.32 20.74
CA LEU A 33 -9.27 -6.67 19.89
C LEU A 33 -9.88 -5.49 19.12
N MET A 34 -11.08 -5.66 18.56
CA MET A 34 -11.80 -4.58 17.87
C MET A 34 -12.10 -3.41 18.80
N TYR A 35 -12.55 -3.69 20.02
CA TYR A 35 -12.85 -2.67 21.01
C TYR A 35 -11.58 -1.87 21.38
N VAL A 36 -10.50 -2.57 21.74
CA VAL A 36 -9.23 -1.95 22.12
C VAL A 36 -8.63 -1.16 20.95
N ALA A 37 -8.65 -1.70 19.73
CA ALA A 37 -8.16 -1.03 18.53
C ALA A 37 -8.96 0.25 18.22
N ASN A 38 -10.28 0.21 18.39
CA ASN A 38 -11.13 1.38 18.20
C ASN A 38 -10.86 2.47 19.25
N ASP A 39 -10.70 2.11 20.52
CA ASP A 39 -10.33 3.05 21.58
C ASP A 39 -8.95 3.68 21.33
N LEU A 40 -7.97 2.85 20.97
CA LEU A 40 -6.63 3.30 20.58
C LEU A 40 -6.68 4.29 19.41
N ARG A 41 -7.45 3.97 18.36
CA ARG A 41 -7.66 4.86 17.23
C ARG A 41 -8.31 6.18 17.63
N ALA A 42 -9.33 6.16 18.48
CA ALA A 42 -10.01 7.37 18.95
C ALA A 42 -9.06 8.30 19.72
N ARG A 43 -8.10 7.74 20.46
CA ARG A 43 -7.06 8.52 21.16
C ARG A 43 -6.01 9.08 20.19
N GLN A 44 -5.66 8.36 19.13
CA GLN A 44 -4.69 8.82 18.12
C GLN A 44 -5.30 9.87 17.17
N VAL A 45 -6.59 9.71 16.85
CA VAL A 45 -7.31 10.58 15.90
C VAL A 45 -8.59 11.11 16.56
N PRO A 46 -8.47 12.03 17.52
CA PRO A 46 -9.58 12.43 18.39
C PRO A 46 -10.73 13.13 17.65
N HIS A 47 -10.51 13.63 16.43
CA HIS A 47 -11.53 14.33 15.65
C HIS A 47 -12.46 13.40 14.86
N GLY A 48 -12.30 12.09 14.96
CA GLY A 48 -13.15 11.09 14.30
C GLY A 48 -13.14 11.14 12.77
N LYS A 49 -12.24 11.93 12.15
CA LYS A 49 -12.14 12.05 10.69
C LYS A 49 -11.55 10.79 10.10
N VAL A 50 -12.23 10.24 9.09
CA VAL A 50 -11.72 9.22 8.20
C VAL A 50 -11.49 9.88 6.84
N THR A 51 -10.25 9.92 6.41
CA THR A 51 -9.90 10.40 5.07
C THR A 51 -9.80 9.22 4.11
N TRP A 52 -10.13 9.48 2.88
CA TRP A 52 -10.01 8.53 1.78
C TRP A 52 -9.58 9.29 0.53
N GLN A 53 -9.03 8.58 -0.42
CA GLN A 53 -8.53 9.15 -1.66
C GLN A 53 -8.88 8.22 -2.82
N ILE A 54 -9.26 8.80 -3.94
CA ILE A 54 -9.36 8.08 -5.20
C ILE A 54 -8.05 8.32 -5.94
N ASP A 55 -7.26 7.27 -6.08
CA ASP A 55 -6.06 7.27 -6.91
C ASP A 55 -6.19 6.28 -8.07
N ARG A 56 -5.32 6.41 -9.04
CA ARG A 56 -5.20 5.48 -10.14
C ARG A 56 -3.79 4.93 -10.23
N ASN A 57 -3.65 3.62 -10.10
CA ASN A 57 -2.38 2.97 -10.39
C ASN A 57 -2.11 2.97 -11.91
N VAL A 58 -0.95 3.47 -12.29
CA VAL A 58 -0.44 3.41 -13.66
C VAL A 58 0.93 2.75 -13.64
N ASN A 59 1.01 1.55 -14.19
CA ASN A 59 2.28 0.86 -14.32
C ASN A 59 3.04 1.40 -15.53
N THR A 60 4.18 2.02 -15.29
CA THR A 60 5.05 2.58 -16.32
C THR A 60 5.53 1.52 -17.31
N THR A 61 5.91 0.34 -16.78
CA THR A 61 6.36 -0.80 -17.57
C THR A 61 6.27 -2.08 -16.74
N ASN A 62 6.07 -3.22 -17.38
CA ASN A 62 6.23 -4.52 -16.75
C ASN A 62 7.63 -5.12 -16.94
N VAL A 63 8.50 -4.48 -17.71
CA VAL A 63 9.88 -4.94 -17.89
C VAL A 63 10.67 -4.71 -16.61
N CYS A 64 11.26 -5.77 -16.05
CA CYS A 64 12.01 -5.69 -14.81
C CYS A 64 13.19 -6.65 -14.79
N VAL A 65 14.35 -6.17 -14.33
CA VAL A 65 15.56 -7.00 -14.15
C VAL A 65 15.70 -7.57 -12.74
N ALA A 66 14.84 -7.18 -11.79
CA ALA A 66 14.97 -7.62 -10.40
C ALA A 66 14.55 -9.07 -10.15
N ASN A 67 13.71 -9.65 -11.02
CA ASN A 67 13.28 -11.05 -10.98
C ASN A 67 12.81 -11.50 -9.57
N CYS A 68 11.98 -10.68 -8.90
CA CYS A 68 11.48 -10.99 -7.58
C CYS A 68 10.56 -12.21 -7.61
N LYS A 69 10.80 -13.19 -6.75
CA LYS A 69 10.01 -14.44 -6.67
C LYS A 69 8.53 -14.23 -6.35
N PHE A 70 8.20 -13.13 -5.70
CA PHE A 70 6.83 -12.76 -5.36
C PHE A 70 6.07 -12.13 -6.54
N CYS A 71 6.76 -11.47 -7.48
CA CYS A 71 6.14 -10.61 -8.49
C CYS A 71 5.73 -11.42 -9.73
N ASN A 72 4.43 -11.65 -9.90
CA ASN A 72 3.88 -12.24 -11.12
C ASN A 72 3.64 -11.23 -12.25
N PHE A 73 3.83 -9.95 -11.98
CA PHE A 73 3.61 -8.86 -12.92
C PHE A 73 4.78 -8.67 -13.89
N PHE A 74 6.02 -8.89 -13.43
CA PHE A 74 7.21 -8.59 -14.22
C PHE A 74 7.35 -9.47 -15.47
N ARG A 75 7.98 -8.88 -16.50
CA ARG A 75 8.49 -9.62 -17.67
C ARG A 75 9.97 -9.31 -17.85
N PRO A 76 10.80 -10.30 -18.19
CA PRO A 76 12.19 -10.04 -18.51
C PRO A 76 12.31 -9.20 -19.78
N PRO A 77 13.42 -8.46 -19.98
CA PRO A 77 13.64 -7.69 -21.20
C PRO A 77 13.52 -8.57 -22.45
N GLY A 78 12.77 -8.10 -23.44
CA GLY A 78 12.54 -8.84 -24.70
C GLY A 78 11.42 -9.89 -24.66
N HIS A 79 10.72 -10.02 -23.55
CA HIS A 79 9.55 -10.91 -23.49
C HIS A 79 8.42 -10.41 -24.42
N PRO A 80 7.67 -11.28 -25.12
CA PRO A 80 6.59 -10.86 -26.03
C PRO A 80 5.49 -10.00 -25.39
N GLU A 81 5.23 -10.21 -24.11
CA GLU A 81 4.25 -9.43 -23.34
C GLU A 81 4.83 -8.17 -22.68
N SER A 82 6.08 -7.82 -23.00
CA SER A 82 6.71 -6.60 -22.46
C SER A 82 6.06 -5.36 -23.02
N TYR A 83 5.88 -4.35 -22.17
CA TYR A 83 5.38 -3.03 -22.59
C TYR A 83 6.03 -1.89 -21.83
N ILE A 84 5.96 -0.72 -22.42
CA ILE A 84 6.16 0.58 -21.79
C ILE A 84 4.88 1.36 -22.04
N THR A 85 4.28 1.91 -21.01
CA THR A 85 3.03 2.67 -21.11
C THR A 85 3.26 3.96 -21.91
N ASP A 86 2.47 4.18 -22.94
CA ASP A 86 2.53 5.36 -23.78
C ASP A 86 1.78 6.55 -23.16
N ILE A 87 2.06 7.74 -23.67
CA ILE A 87 1.51 8.99 -23.15
C ILE A 87 -0.02 9.07 -23.31
N GLU A 88 -0.57 8.48 -24.36
CA GLU A 88 -2.02 8.49 -24.59
C GLU A 88 -2.75 7.60 -23.55
N THR A 89 -2.12 6.51 -23.14
CA THR A 89 -2.63 5.68 -22.05
C THR A 89 -2.57 6.44 -20.71
N TYR A 90 -1.53 7.24 -20.44
CA TYR A 90 -1.49 8.11 -19.26
C TYR A 90 -2.63 9.13 -19.29
N LYS A 91 -2.80 9.87 -20.39
CA LYS A 91 -3.87 10.86 -20.54
C LYS A 91 -5.25 10.25 -20.29
N ARG A 92 -5.53 9.11 -20.92
CA ARG A 92 -6.81 8.40 -20.72
C ARG A 92 -7.02 8.03 -19.25
N LYS A 93 -6.00 7.51 -18.56
CA LYS A 93 -6.09 7.15 -17.15
C LYS A 93 -6.26 8.37 -16.23
N ILE A 94 -5.65 9.50 -16.58
CA ILE A 94 -5.85 10.78 -15.89
C ILE A 94 -7.30 11.24 -16.04
N ASP A 95 -7.83 11.24 -17.26
CA ASP A 95 -9.22 11.63 -17.53
C ASP A 95 -10.21 10.73 -16.78
N GLU A 96 -9.97 9.41 -16.77
CA GLU A 96 -10.77 8.47 -15.99
C GLU A 96 -10.71 8.81 -14.49
N THR A 97 -9.54 9.13 -13.96
CA THR A 97 -9.35 9.49 -12.55
C THR A 97 -10.17 10.73 -12.19
N PHE A 98 -10.09 11.78 -13.01
CA PHE A 98 -10.87 13.01 -12.80
C PHE A 98 -12.38 12.76 -12.87
N ARG A 99 -12.85 11.91 -13.80
CA ARG A 99 -14.29 11.54 -13.89
C ARG A 99 -14.81 10.87 -12.62
N PHE A 100 -13.96 10.15 -11.90
CA PHE A 100 -14.29 9.52 -10.61
C PHE A 100 -14.02 10.44 -9.41
N GLY A 101 -13.59 11.68 -9.62
CA GLY A 101 -13.31 12.64 -8.55
C GLY A 101 -11.96 12.43 -7.87
N GLY A 102 -11.07 11.65 -8.48
CA GLY A 102 -9.70 11.47 -8.01
C GLY A 102 -8.77 12.56 -8.53
N ASP A 103 -7.66 12.77 -7.89
CA ASP A 103 -6.65 13.78 -8.20
C ASP A 103 -5.21 13.27 -8.09
N GLN A 104 -5.05 11.95 -7.92
CA GLN A 104 -3.74 11.33 -7.73
C GLN A 104 -3.50 10.16 -8.67
N LEU A 105 -2.28 10.07 -9.18
CA LEU A 105 -1.75 8.87 -9.83
C LEU A 105 -0.68 8.22 -8.95
N LEU A 106 -0.76 6.91 -8.81
CA LEU A 106 0.29 6.09 -8.24
C LEU A 106 1.10 5.45 -9.38
N LEU A 107 2.29 5.99 -9.64
CA LEU A 107 3.18 5.46 -10.66
C LEU A 107 4.00 4.32 -10.08
N GLN A 108 3.83 3.14 -10.65
CA GLN A 108 4.59 1.94 -10.32
C GLN A 108 5.21 1.35 -11.59
N GLY A 109 5.93 0.25 -11.46
CA GLY A 109 6.46 -0.46 -12.62
C GLY A 109 7.67 -1.31 -12.32
N GLY A 110 8.15 -1.97 -13.35
CA GLY A 110 9.38 -2.75 -13.31
C GLY A 110 10.63 -1.87 -13.38
N HIS A 111 11.76 -2.41 -12.91
CA HIS A 111 13.08 -1.80 -13.07
C HIS A 111 13.59 -2.08 -14.49
N HIS A 112 13.18 -1.23 -15.42
CA HIS A 112 13.54 -1.34 -16.82
C HIS A 112 15.00 -0.89 -17.03
N PRO A 113 15.86 -1.72 -17.67
CA PRO A 113 17.30 -1.42 -17.73
C PRO A 113 17.67 -0.24 -18.63
N LYS A 114 16.75 0.23 -19.47
CA LYS A 114 17.02 1.31 -20.44
C LYS A 114 16.20 2.59 -20.20
N LEU A 115 15.28 2.61 -19.22
CA LEU A 115 14.55 3.82 -18.88
C LEU A 115 15.34 4.60 -17.84
N GLY A 116 15.99 5.66 -18.26
CA GLY A 116 16.77 6.57 -17.42
C GLY A 116 15.93 7.72 -16.87
N LEU A 117 16.61 8.63 -16.18
CA LEU A 117 15.99 9.80 -15.56
C LEU A 117 15.19 10.65 -16.54
N ASP A 118 15.72 10.87 -17.75
CA ASP A 118 15.06 11.68 -18.79
C ASP A 118 13.68 11.12 -19.17
N PHE A 119 13.53 9.79 -19.20
CA PHE A 119 12.22 9.18 -19.44
C PHE A 119 11.21 9.57 -18.36
N TYR A 120 11.59 9.45 -17.09
CA TYR A 120 10.70 9.78 -15.97
C TYR A 120 10.46 11.28 -15.80
N ALA A 121 11.41 12.13 -16.22
CA ALA A 121 11.25 13.57 -16.20
C ALA A 121 10.30 14.10 -17.28
N ASN A 122 10.04 13.30 -18.32
CA ASN A 122 9.16 13.66 -19.44
C ASN A 122 7.77 12.97 -19.37
N LEU A 123 7.50 12.22 -18.30
CA LEU A 123 6.17 11.68 -18.02
C LEU A 123 5.23 12.78 -17.50
#